data_ddabe331db0189e25672b569a440b298
#
_entry.id   ddabe331db0189e25672b569a440b298
#
_cell.length_a   1.000
_cell.length_b   1.000
_cell.length_c   1.000
_cell.angle_alpha   90.00
_cell.angle_beta   90.00
_cell.angle_gamma   90.00
#
_symmetry.space_group_name_H-M   'P 1'
#
loop_
_entity.id
_entity.type
_entity.pdbx_description
1 polymer ?
#
loop_
_entity_poly.entity_id
_entity_poly.type
_entity_poly.pdbx_seq_one_letter_code
_entity_poly.pdbx_strand_id
1 'polypeptide(L)'
;MAEFPASLLILNGKSTDNLPLREAIMLLREEGMTIHVRVTWEKGDAARYVEEARKLGVATVIAGGGDGTINEVSTALIQCEGDDIPALGILPLGTANDFATSVRIPEALDKALKLAIAGDAIAIDMAQVNKQTCFINMATGGFGTRITTETPEKLKAALGGVSYIIHGLMRMDTLQPDRCEIRGENFHWQGDALVIGIGNGRQAGGGQQLCPNALINDSLLQLRIFTGDEILPALVSTLKSDEDNPNIIEGASSWFDIQAPHEITFNLDGEPLSGQNFHIEILPAALRCRLPPDCPLLR
;
A
#
# COMPACT_ATOMS: atom_id res chain seq x y z
N MET A 1 -23.78 28.05 -6.74
CA MET A 1 -22.47 27.35 -6.83
C MET A 1 -22.57 26.12 -5.95
N ALA A 2 -22.16 24.95 -6.42
CA ALA A 2 -22.12 23.77 -5.54
C ALA A 2 -21.12 24.06 -4.41
N GLU A 3 -21.53 23.93 -3.17
CA GLU A 3 -20.67 24.11 -2.00
C GLU A 3 -19.86 22.84 -1.86
N PHE A 4 -18.57 22.91 -2.17
CA PHE A 4 -17.66 21.75 -1.99
C PHE A 4 -17.38 21.57 -0.50
N PRO A 5 -17.50 20.35 0.02
CA PRO A 5 -17.16 20.10 1.42
C PRO A 5 -15.67 20.34 1.66
N ALA A 6 -15.32 20.83 2.85
CA ALA A 6 -13.94 21.10 3.21
C ALA A 6 -13.09 19.82 3.21
N SER A 7 -11.81 19.97 2.89
CA SER A 7 -10.82 18.90 2.86
C SER A 7 -9.57 19.29 3.63
N LEU A 8 -8.87 18.30 4.20
CA LEU A 8 -7.59 18.50 4.86
C LEU A 8 -6.51 17.65 4.15
N LEU A 9 -5.54 18.32 3.55
CA LEU A 9 -4.36 17.70 2.94
C LEU A 9 -3.28 17.51 4.00
N ILE A 10 -2.90 16.25 4.24
CA ILE A 10 -1.74 15.85 5.03
C ILE A 10 -0.59 15.63 4.06
N LEU A 11 0.33 16.59 4.01
CA LEU A 11 1.45 16.59 3.09
C LEU A 11 2.70 16.03 3.77
N ASN A 12 3.35 15.07 3.13
CA ASN A 12 4.65 14.60 3.60
C ASN A 12 5.69 15.72 3.58
N GLY A 13 6.45 15.87 4.65
CA GLY A 13 7.44 16.94 4.80
C GLY A 13 8.48 17.03 3.67
N LYS A 14 8.78 15.90 3.00
CA LYS A 14 9.68 15.85 1.84
C LYS A 14 9.09 16.48 0.57
N SER A 15 7.78 16.72 0.55
CA SER A 15 7.05 17.26 -0.62
C SER A 15 6.70 18.74 -0.48
N THR A 16 7.24 19.45 0.51
CA THR A 16 6.88 20.86 0.79
C THR A 16 7.38 21.86 -0.26
N ASP A 17 8.42 21.55 -1.00
CA ASP A 17 9.01 22.43 -2.02
C ASP A 17 8.37 22.25 -3.41
N ASN A 18 7.22 21.56 -3.49
CA ASN A 18 6.50 21.33 -4.73
C ASN A 18 5.70 22.58 -5.14
N LEU A 19 6.29 23.43 -5.98
CA LEU A 19 5.64 24.66 -6.48
C LEU A 19 4.39 24.38 -7.31
N PRO A 20 4.38 23.41 -8.25
CA PRO A 20 3.15 23.05 -8.99
C PRO A 20 1.98 22.65 -8.07
N LEU A 21 2.27 21.95 -6.97
CA LEU A 21 1.24 21.61 -5.98
C LEU A 21 0.67 22.86 -5.30
N ARG A 22 1.53 23.82 -4.92
CA ARG A 22 1.08 25.08 -4.32
C ARG A 22 0.18 25.86 -5.27
N GLU A 23 0.54 25.94 -6.54
CA GLU A 23 -0.25 26.61 -7.58
C GLU A 23 -1.61 25.91 -7.75
N ALA A 24 -1.63 24.57 -7.84
CA ALA A 24 -2.86 23.81 -7.96
C ALA A 24 -3.81 24.05 -6.77
N ILE A 25 -3.27 24.07 -5.53
CA ILE A 25 -4.08 24.36 -4.33
C ILE A 25 -4.63 25.79 -4.36
N MET A 26 -3.84 26.78 -4.78
CA MET A 26 -4.29 28.16 -4.88
C MET A 26 -5.42 28.32 -5.88
N LEU A 27 -5.28 27.74 -7.07
CA LEU A 27 -6.33 27.76 -8.09
C LEU A 27 -7.64 27.13 -7.59
N LEU A 28 -7.58 25.98 -6.93
CA LEU A 28 -8.77 25.33 -6.39
C LEU A 28 -9.43 26.13 -5.27
N ARG A 29 -8.65 26.85 -4.47
CA ARG A 29 -9.19 27.79 -3.47
C ARG A 29 -9.89 28.99 -4.12
N GLU A 30 -9.36 29.50 -5.22
CA GLU A 30 -10.00 30.55 -6.02
C GLU A 30 -11.29 30.04 -6.68
N GLU A 31 -11.37 28.75 -7.03
CA GLU A 31 -12.59 28.07 -7.47
C GLU A 31 -13.62 27.85 -6.33
N GLY A 32 -13.30 28.25 -5.09
CA GLY A 32 -14.19 28.17 -3.92
C GLY A 32 -14.06 26.91 -3.08
N MET A 33 -13.03 26.07 -3.31
CA MET A 33 -12.78 24.88 -2.51
C MET A 33 -12.04 25.22 -1.21
N THR A 34 -12.50 24.67 -0.09
CA THR A 34 -11.84 24.83 1.22
C THR A 34 -10.83 23.69 1.41
N ILE A 35 -9.54 24.01 1.33
CA ILE A 35 -8.45 23.05 1.48
C ILE A 35 -7.54 23.52 2.63
N HIS A 36 -7.56 22.77 3.75
CA HIS A 36 -6.59 22.93 4.84
C HIS A 36 -5.34 22.15 4.48
N VAL A 37 -4.16 22.65 4.85
CA VAL A 37 -2.89 21.93 4.62
C VAL A 37 -2.17 21.74 5.95
N ARG A 38 -1.70 20.53 6.19
CA ARG A 38 -0.82 20.16 7.31
C ARG A 38 0.40 19.41 6.75
N VAL A 39 1.53 19.60 7.37
CA VAL A 39 2.79 19.00 6.97
C VAL A 39 3.27 18.06 8.06
N THR A 40 3.56 16.81 7.72
CA THR A 40 4.12 15.86 8.67
C THR A 40 5.59 16.15 8.90
N TRP A 41 6.00 16.12 10.16
CA TRP A 41 7.36 16.32 10.60
C TRP A 41 7.94 15.08 11.28
N GLU A 42 7.11 14.40 12.07
CA GLU A 42 7.52 13.25 12.87
C GLU A 42 6.45 12.13 12.87
N LYS A 43 6.85 10.96 13.35
CA LYS A 43 5.94 9.81 13.49
C LYS A 43 4.76 10.17 14.39
N GLY A 44 3.55 9.81 13.96
CA GLY A 44 2.29 10.09 14.65
C GLY A 44 1.59 11.36 14.19
N ASP A 45 2.23 12.21 13.38
CA ASP A 45 1.60 13.42 12.85
C ASP A 45 0.38 13.12 11.98
N ALA A 46 0.40 12.04 11.20
CA ALA A 46 -0.74 11.62 10.39
C ALA A 46 -1.98 11.37 11.27
N ALA A 47 -1.83 10.63 12.35
CA ALA A 47 -2.93 10.33 13.28
C ALA A 47 -3.44 11.61 13.96
N ARG A 48 -2.55 12.51 14.39
CA ARG A 48 -2.90 13.80 14.98
C ARG A 48 -3.70 14.67 14.02
N TYR A 49 -3.30 14.72 12.74
CA TYR A 49 -4.00 15.53 11.74
C TYR A 49 -5.32 14.90 11.26
N VAL A 50 -5.43 13.58 11.27
CA VAL A 50 -6.71 12.90 11.03
C VAL A 50 -7.71 13.23 12.15
N GLU A 51 -7.27 13.23 13.39
CA GLU A 51 -8.13 13.65 14.52
C GLU A 51 -8.50 15.15 14.46
N GLU A 52 -7.58 16.01 14.01
CA GLU A 52 -7.90 17.42 13.72
C GLU A 52 -8.94 17.54 12.61
N ALA A 53 -8.79 16.79 11.53
CA ALA A 53 -9.71 16.75 10.39
C ALA A 53 -11.15 16.39 10.82
N ARG A 54 -11.28 15.41 11.71
CA ARG A 54 -12.58 15.03 12.29
C ARG A 54 -13.19 16.18 13.09
N LYS A 55 -12.41 16.83 13.94
CA LYS A 55 -12.89 17.99 14.73
C LYS A 55 -13.30 19.17 13.85
N LEU A 56 -12.65 19.35 12.71
CA LEU A 56 -13.01 20.36 11.72
C LEU A 56 -14.24 19.97 10.87
N GLY A 57 -14.71 18.72 10.96
CA GLY A 57 -15.83 18.23 10.16
C GLY A 57 -15.55 18.20 8.66
N VAL A 58 -14.29 17.98 8.24
CA VAL A 58 -13.97 17.88 6.82
C VAL A 58 -14.47 16.57 6.22
N ALA A 59 -14.90 16.59 4.98
CA ALA A 59 -15.41 15.39 4.31
C ALA A 59 -14.31 14.47 3.81
N THR A 60 -13.11 15.01 3.61
CA THR A 60 -11.97 14.26 3.04
C THR A 60 -10.67 14.62 3.72
N VAL A 61 -9.89 13.59 4.07
CA VAL A 61 -8.47 13.70 4.39
C VAL A 61 -7.67 13.23 3.19
N ILE A 62 -6.82 14.09 2.65
CA ILE A 62 -6.01 13.81 1.46
C ILE A 62 -4.62 13.42 1.91
N ALA A 63 -4.18 12.21 1.58
CA ALA A 63 -2.81 11.75 1.79
C ALA A 63 -1.91 12.25 0.65
N GLY A 64 -1.08 13.25 0.93
CA GLY A 64 -0.14 13.84 -0.03
C GLY A 64 1.28 13.32 0.18
N GLY A 65 1.63 12.25 -0.51
CA GLY A 65 2.93 11.59 -0.37
C GLY A 65 3.04 10.32 -1.21
N GLY A 66 3.96 9.44 -0.84
CA GLY A 66 4.08 8.08 -1.41
C GLY A 66 3.26 7.05 -0.62
N ASP A 67 3.50 5.76 -0.95
CA ASP A 67 2.74 4.62 -0.38
C ASP A 67 2.75 4.61 1.15
N GLY A 68 3.89 4.90 1.80
CA GLY A 68 3.96 4.99 3.25
C GLY A 68 3.06 6.09 3.84
N THR A 69 2.98 7.26 3.20
CA THR A 69 2.07 8.34 3.65
C THR A 69 0.61 7.94 3.47
N ILE A 70 0.29 7.28 2.35
CA ILE A 70 -1.05 6.76 2.09
C ILE A 70 -1.43 5.75 3.19
N ASN A 71 -0.52 4.82 3.51
CA ASN A 71 -0.75 3.82 4.54
C ASN A 71 -0.90 4.42 5.95
N GLU A 72 -0.05 5.38 6.33
CA GLU A 72 -0.16 6.07 7.63
C GLU A 72 -1.51 6.78 7.79
N VAL A 73 -1.94 7.53 6.77
CA VAL A 73 -3.22 8.25 6.81
C VAL A 73 -4.40 7.27 6.80
N SER A 74 -4.34 6.21 5.99
CA SER A 74 -5.37 5.17 5.94
C SER A 74 -5.51 4.45 7.27
N THR A 75 -4.38 4.05 7.88
CA THR A 75 -4.35 3.43 9.20
C THR A 75 -4.95 4.34 10.27
N ALA A 76 -4.62 5.64 10.23
CA ALA A 76 -5.19 6.60 11.17
C ALA A 76 -6.71 6.77 10.99
N LEU A 77 -7.21 6.75 9.76
CA LEU A 77 -8.65 6.84 9.47
C LEU A 77 -9.42 5.63 9.99
N ILE A 78 -8.93 4.40 9.78
CA ILE A 78 -9.64 3.20 10.27
C ILE A 78 -9.57 3.03 11.79
N GLN A 79 -8.64 3.70 12.46
CA GLN A 79 -8.55 3.72 13.92
C GLN A 79 -9.46 4.77 14.57
N CYS A 80 -10.11 5.62 13.76
CA CYS A 80 -11.09 6.56 14.29
C CYS A 80 -12.36 5.86 14.76
N GLU A 81 -12.90 6.29 15.90
CA GLU A 81 -14.18 5.82 16.41
C GLU A 81 -15.31 6.76 15.98
N GLY A 82 -16.50 6.23 15.71
CA GLY A 82 -17.71 6.98 15.36
C GLY A 82 -18.05 6.96 13.88
N ASP A 83 -19.18 7.58 13.52
CA ASP A 83 -19.77 7.48 12.18
C ASP A 83 -19.24 8.53 11.18
N ASP A 84 -18.76 9.67 11.69
CA ASP A 84 -18.31 10.81 10.86
C ASP A 84 -16.82 10.72 10.50
N ILE A 85 -16.41 9.60 9.90
CA ILE A 85 -15.02 9.38 9.46
C ILE A 85 -14.85 9.98 8.05
N PRO A 86 -13.90 10.91 7.84
CA PRO A 86 -13.60 11.46 6.53
C PRO A 86 -13.21 10.38 5.53
N ALA A 87 -13.53 10.58 4.25
CA ALA A 87 -13.03 9.72 3.21
C ALA A 87 -11.52 9.97 2.97
N LEU A 88 -10.81 8.94 2.53
CA LEU A 88 -9.44 9.07 2.03
C LEU A 88 -9.45 9.69 0.63
N GLY A 89 -8.69 10.75 0.41
CA GLY A 89 -8.25 11.21 -0.90
C GLY A 89 -6.77 10.90 -1.09
N ILE A 90 -6.32 10.69 -2.31
CA ILE A 90 -4.93 10.35 -2.61
C ILE A 90 -4.32 11.39 -3.54
N LEU A 91 -3.15 11.92 -3.16
CA LEU A 91 -2.32 12.78 -3.98
C LEU A 91 -0.93 12.14 -4.09
N PRO A 92 -0.61 11.46 -5.21
CA PRO A 92 0.61 10.68 -5.36
C PRO A 92 1.82 11.59 -5.56
N LEU A 93 2.67 11.71 -4.55
CA LEU A 93 3.89 12.54 -4.56
C LEU A 93 5.15 11.72 -4.23
N GLY A 94 5.04 10.42 -4.18
CA GLY A 94 6.15 9.50 -3.94
C GLY A 94 6.88 9.09 -5.23
N THR A 95 7.81 8.16 -5.09
CA THR A 95 8.59 7.63 -6.21
C THR A 95 7.88 6.44 -6.88
N ALA A 96 7.36 5.50 -6.10
CA ALA A 96 6.68 4.29 -6.62
C ALA A 96 5.19 4.54 -6.84
N ASN A 97 4.47 5.03 -5.83
CA ASN A 97 3.04 5.29 -5.85
C ASN A 97 2.23 4.06 -6.31
N ASP A 98 2.63 2.87 -5.85
CA ASP A 98 2.12 1.58 -6.35
C ASP A 98 0.59 1.46 -6.18
N PHE A 99 0.08 1.81 -4.99
CA PHE A 99 -1.36 1.80 -4.75
C PHE A 99 -2.09 2.81 -5.63
N ALA A 100 -1.63 4.07 -5.64
CA ALA A 100 -2.26 5.13 -6.42
C ALA A 100 -2.30 4.82 -7.92
N THR A 101 -1.21 4.25 -8.46
CA THR A 101 -1.11 3.81 -9.86
C THR A 101 -2.06 2.65 -10.15
N SER A 102 -2.14 1.67 -9.24
CA SER A 102 -3.03 0.51 -9.38
C SER A 102 -4.50 0.92 -9.46
N VAL A 103 -4.91 1.89 -8.65
CA VAL A 103 -6.30 2.40 -8.64
C VAL A 103 -6.53 3.54 -9.64
N ARG A 104 -5.54 3.85 -10.48
CA ARG A 104 -5.59 4.88 -11.54
C ARG A 104 -5.83 6.31 -11.04
N ILE A 105 -5.25 6.68 -9.89
CA ILE A 105 -5.25 8.09 -9.51
C ILE A 105 -4.51 8.91 -10.58
N PRO A 106 -5.06 10.04 -11.07
CA PRO A 106 -4.40 10.86 -12.07
C PRO A 106 -3.02 11.38 -11.62
N GLU A 107 -2.04 11.35 -12.52
CA GLU A 107 -0.70 11.93 -12.25
C GLU A 107 -0.71 13.46 -12.21
N ALA A 108 -1.62 14.10 -12.95
CA ALA A 108 -1.76 15.55 -12.96
C ALA A 108 -2.34 16.01 -11.63
N LEU A 109 -1.59 16.87 -10.91
CA LEU A 109 -1.89 17.30 -9.54
C LEU A 109 -3.26 17.95 -9.38
N ASP A 110 -3.67 18.79 -10.33
CA ASP A 110 -5.00 19.43 -10.35
C ASP A 110 -6.12 18.40 -10.46
N LYS A 111 -5.94 17.38 -11.31
CA LYS A 111 -6.91 16.30 -11.49
C LYS A 111 -6.97 15.38 -10.29
N ALA A 112 -5.81 15.04 -9.71
CA ALA A 112 -5.74 14.21 -8.50
C ALA A 112 -6.40 14.93 -7.31
N LEU A 113 -6.15 16.22 -7.14
CA LEU A 113 -6.80 17.03 -6.10
C LEU A 113 -8.33 17.14 -6.32
N LYS A 114 -8.78 17.39 -7.54
CA LYS A 114 -10.22 17.43 -7.86
C LYS A 114 -10.89 16.10 -7.57
N LEU A 115 -10.27 14.98 -7.95
CA LEU A 115 -10.75 13.64 -7.62
C LEU A 115 -10.80 13.42 -6.11
N ALA A 116 -9.72 13.77 -5.40
CA ALA A 116 -9.63 13.62 -3.95
C ALA A 116 -10.66 14.47 -3.18
N ILE A 117 -11.14 15.59 -3.73
CA ILE A 117 -12.12 16.47 -3.10
C ILE A 117 -13.55 16.07 -3.47
N ALA A 118 -13.80 15.79 -4.75
CA ALA A 118 -15.14 15.69 -5.33
C ALA A 118 -15.47 14.33 -5.97
N GLY A 119 -14.53 13.38 -6.04
CA GLY A 119 -14.78 12.03 -6.54
C GLY A 119 -15.72 11.23 -5.64
N ASP A 120 -16.25 10.14 -6.14
CA ASP A 120 -17.11 9.24 -5.36
C ASP A 120 -16.29 8.53 -4.28
N ALA A 121 -16.83 8.54 -3.05
CA ALA A 121 -16.22 7.84 -1.92
C ALA A 121 -16.74 6.41 -1.84
N ILE A 122 -15.92 5.45 -2.26
CA ILE A 122 -16.25 4.04 -2.34
C ILE A 122 -15.65 3.32 -1.13
N ALA A 123 -16.41 2.40 -0.53
CA ALA A 123 -15.91 1.56 0.55
C ALA A 123 -14.89 0.56 0.00
N ILE A 124 -13.73 0.51 0.62
CA ILE A 124 -12.64 -0.39 0.28
C ILE A 124 -12.15 -1.14 1.52
N ASP A 125 -11.53 -2.26 1.27
CA ASP A 125 -10.95 -3.10 2.30
C ASP A 125 -9.56 -2.59 2.72
N MET A 126 -9.14 -2.98 3.91
CA MET A 126 -7.77 -2.87 4.39
C MET A 126 -7.32 -4.19 4.98
N ALA A 127 -6.04 -4.39 5.14
CA ALA A 127 -5.50 -5.57 5.78
C ALA A 127 -4.82 -5.24 7.12
N GLN A 128 -4.83 -6.20 8.04
CA GLN A 128 -4.20 -6.07 9.34
C GLN A 128 -3.35 -7.29 9.66
N VAL A 129 -2.18 -7.06 10.26
CA VAL A 129 -1.27 -8.11 10.73
C VAL A 129 -1.26 -8.12 12.25
N ASN A 130 -1.49 -9.29 12.85
CA ASN A 130 -1.46 -9.54 14.29
C ASN A 130 -2.31 -8.55 15.12
N LYS A 131 -3.38 -8.00 14.53
CA LYS A 131 -4.25 -6.98 15.13
C LYS A 131 -3.53 -5.70 15.56
N GLN A 132 -2.40 -5.39 14.94
CA GLN A 132 -1.55 -4.25 15.32
C GLN A 132 -1.17 -3.36 14.15
N THR A 133 -0.68 -3.93 13.06
CA THR A 133 -0.15 -3.17 11.93
C THR A 133 -1.04 -3.33 10.72
N CYS A 134 -1.46 -2.23 10.11
CA CYS A 134 -2.33 -2.25 8.94
C CYS A 134 -1.56 -1.92 7.66
N PHE A 135 -2.07 -2.40 6.54
CA PHE A 135 -1.61 -2.01 5.22
C PHE A 135 -2.80 -1.91 4.25
N ILE A 136 -2.71 -0.99 3.30
CA ILE A 136 -3.75 -0.76 2.29
C ILE A 136 -3.47 -1.52 1.00
N ASN A 137 -2.20 -1.72 0.68
CA ASN A 137 -1.77 -2.26 -0.61
C ASN A 137 -1.25 -3.70 -0.49
N MET A 138 -0.06 -3.91 0.10
CA MET A 138 0.58 -5.22 0.04
C MET A 138 1.54 -5.51 1.19
N ALA A 139 1.52 -6.76 1.66
CA ALA A 139 2.58 -7.36 2.44
C ALA A 139 3.50 -8.20 1.55
N THR A 140 4.81 -7.95 1.59
CA THR A 140 5.81 -8.71 0.82
C THR A 140 6.86 -9.32 1.75
N GLY A 141 7.17 -10.60 1.57
CA GLY A 141 8.14 -11.34 2.38
C GLY A 141 8.89 -12.41 1.60
N GLY A 142 9.67 -13.24 2.28
CA GLY A 142 10.34 -14.40 1.69
C GLY A 142 11.71 -14.12 1.07
N PHE A 143 12.31 -12.96 1.32
CA PHE A 143 13.57 -12.58 0.68
C PHE A 143 14.82 -13.00 1.45
N GLY A 144 14.73 -13.97 2.35
CA GLY A 144 15.82 -14.33 3.25
C GLY A 144 16.32 -13.13 4.06
N THR A 145 16.25 -13.18 5.35
CA THR A 145 16.52 -12.09 6.32
C THR A 145 17.86 -11.36 6.15
N ARG A 146 18.77 -11.84 5.29
CA ARG A 146 20.10 -11.25 5.10
C ARG A 146 20.13 -9.98 4.23
N ILE A 147 19.14 -9.77 3.37
CA ILE A 147 19.16 -8.60 2.45
C ILE A 147 18.95 -7.28 3.19
N THR A 148 18.16 -7.27 4.25
CA THR A 148 17.82 -6.05 4.99
C THR A 148 18.88 -5.59 5.95
N THR A 149 19.77 -6.47 6.42
CA THR A 149 20.81 -6.16 7.42
C THR A 149 22.15 -5.73 6.84
N GLU A 150 22.49 -6.17 5.62
CA GLU A 150 23.81 -5.92 5.00
C GLU A 150 23.85 -4.76 4.00
N THR A 151 22.72 -4.09 3.78
CA THR A 151 22.65 -3.07 2.74
C THR A 151 22.96 -1.67 3.21
N PRO A 152 23.86 -0.94 2.51
CA PRO A 152 24.23 0.44 2.87
C PRO A 152 23.00 1.36 2.90
N GLU A 153 22.85 2.15 3.96
CA GLU A 153 21.74 3.12 4.14
C GLU A 153 21.53 4.06 2.93
N LYS A 154 22.60 4.38 2.22
CA LYS A 154 22.53 5.22 1.01
C LYS A 154 21.79 4.56 -0.15
N LEU A 155 21.82 3.23 -0.23
CA LEU A 155 21.11 2.47 -1.27
C LEU A 155 19.63 2.31 -0.91
N LYS A 156 19.30 2.17 0.39
CA LYS A 156 17.92 2.18 0.90
C LYS A 156 17.22 3.51 0.59
N ALA A 157 17.92 4.63 0.73
CA ALA A 157 17.38 5.96 0.48
C ALA A 157 17.18 6.28 -1.02
N ALA A 158 18.01 5.67 -1.90
CA ALA A 158 18.00 5.99 -3.33
C ALA A 158 16.95 5.20 -4.14
N LEU A 159 16.53 4.02 -3.66
CA LEU A 159 15.72 3.08 -4.45
C LEU A 159 14.27 2.90 -3.97
N GLY A 160 13.88 3.51 -2.82
CA GLY A 160 12.56 3.24 -2.22
C GLY A 160 12.41 1.76 -1.81
N GLY A 161 11.74 1.46 -0.68
CA GLY A 161 11.85 0.16 -0.01
C GLY A 161 11.65 -1.10 -0.87
N VAL A 162 10.76 -1.12 -1.85
CA VAL A 162 10.41 -2.34 -2.61
C VAL A 162 11.13 -2.42 -3.96
N SER A 163 11.32 -1.32 -4.67
CA SER A 163 12.19 -1.26 -5.87
C SER A 163 13.60 -1.74 -5.55
N TYR A 164 14.04 -1.50 -4.32
CA TYR A 164 15.27 -2.00 -3.74
C TYR A 164 15.30 -3.53 -3.60
N ILE A 165 14.21 -4.15 -3.17
CA ILE A 165 14.10 -5.59 -3.04
C ILE A 165 14.28 -6.25 -4.41
N ILE A 166 13.61 -5.75 -5.44
CA ILE A 166 13.68 -6.32 -6.80
C ILE A 166 15.04 -6.08 -7.46
N HIS A 167 15.66 -4.92 -7.30
CA HIS A 167 17.02 -4.66 -7.79
C HIS A 167 18.10 -5.34 -6.95
N GLY A 168 17.87 -5.58 -5.66
CA GLY A 168 18.71 -6.40 -4.79
C GLY A 168 18.71 -7.88 -5.22
N LEU A 169 17.54 -8.40 -5.59
CA LEU A 169 17.37 -9.74 -6.18
C LEU A 169 18.21 -9.95 -7.46
N MET A 170 18.35 -8.91 -8.29
CA MET A 170 19.15 -8.98 -9.53
C MET A 170 20.66 -9.13 -9.32
N ARG A 171 21.17 -9.02 -8.10
CA ARG A 171 22.61 -9.08 -7.78
C ARG A 171 23.02 -10.22 -6.87
N MET A 172 22.14 -11.15 -6.50
CA MET A 172 22.42 -12.12 -5.45
C MET A 172 22.33 -13.56 -5.93
N ASP A 173 23.48 -14.15 -6.16
CA ASP A 173 23.67 -15.59 -6.34
C ASP A 173 23.47 -16.41 -5.04
N THR A 174 22.93 -15.80 -3.97
CA THR A 174 22.91 -16.35 -2.60
C THR A 174 21.59 -16.20 -1.87
N LEU A 175 20.47 -16.00 -2.56
CA LEU A 175 19.16 -16.01 -1.90
C LEU A 175 18.84 -17.41 -1.39
N GLN A 176 18.65 -17.54 -0.09
CA GLN A 176 18.10 -18.77 0.48
C GLN A 176 16.60 -18.58 0.68
N PRO A 177 15.80 -19.53 0.21
CA PRO A 177 14.36 -19.46 0.42
C PRO A 177 14.02 -19.58 1.90
N ASP A 178 12.96 -18.89 2.32
CA ASP A 178 12.42 -19.00 3.68
C ASP A 178 11.43 -20.16 3.76
N ARG A 179 11.74 -21.17 4.58
CA ARG A 179 10.81 -22.25 4.84
C ARG A 179 9.65 -21.74 5.70
N CYS A 180 8.42 -21.95 5.24
CA CYS A 180 7.24 -21.56 5.99
C CYS A 180 6.04 -22.46 5.69
N GLU A 181 5.05 -22.39 6.57
CA GLU A 181 3.71 -22.94 6.38
C GLU A 181 2.71 -21.79 6.29
N ILE A 182 1.82 -21.83 5.31
CA ILE A 182 0.80 -20.80 5.09
C ILE A 182 -0.56 -21.49 5.02
N ARG A 183 -1.51 -21.03 5.84
CA ARG A 183 -2.89 -21.51 5.93
C ARG A 183 -3.87 -20.38 5.69
N GLY A 184 -4.96 -20.66 5.02
CA GLY A 184 -6.15 -19.81 4.82
C GLY A 184 -7.40 -20.66 4.89
N GLU A 185 -8.59 -20.08 4.62
CA GLU A 185 -9.89 -20.81 4.76
C GLU A 185 -9.91 -22.12 3.99
N ASN A 186 -9.52 -22.11 2.71
CA ASN A 186 -9.46 -23.28 1.84
C ASN A 186 -8.08 -23.46 1.21
N PHE A 187 -7.06 -22.93 1.88
CA PHE A 187 -5.69 -22.92 1.39
C PHE A 187 -4.75 -23.47 2.44
N HIS A 188 -3.86 -24.37 2.01
CA HIS A 188 -2.76 -24.86 2.83
C HIS A 188 -1.55 -25.13 1.94
N TRP A 189 -0.42 -24.54 2.29
CA TRP A 189 0.85 -24.76 1.61
C TRP A 189 1.98 -24.78 2.63
N GLN A 190 2.99 -25.64 2.38
CA GLN A 190 4.22 -25.68 3.16
C GLN A 190 5.39 -25.93 2.21
N GLY A 191 6.44 -25.14 2.34
CA GLY A 191 7.60 -25.25 1.46
C GLY A 191 8.60 -24.14 1.68
N ASP A 192 9.48 -24.01 0.71
CA ASP A 192 10.54 -23.03 0.67
C ASP A 192 10.11 -21.89 -0.29
N ALA A 193 9.78 -20.73 0.27
CA ALA A 193 9.33 -19.56 -0.46
C ALA A 193 10.48 -18.60 -0.73
N LEU A 194 10.64 -18.17 -1.98
CA LEU A 194 11.57 -17.12 -2.36
C LEU A 194 10.96 -15.73 -2.20
N VAL A 195 9.71 -15.60 -2.63
CA VAL A 195 8.92 -14.38 -2.50
C VAL A 195 7.52 -14.76 -2.08
N ILE A 196 6.98 -14.02 -1.12
CA ILE A 196 5.58 -14.10 -0.71
C ILE A 196 4.96 -12.73 -0.91
N GLY A 197 3.93 -12.64 -1.73
CA GLY A 197 3.07 -11.47 -1.86
C GLY A 197 1.69 -11.75 -1.28
N ILE A 198 1.22 -10.90 -0.36
CA ILE A 198 -0.15 -10.94 0.14
C ILE A 198 -0.75 -9.56 -0.12
N GLY A 199 -1.61 -9.49 -1.13
CA GLY A 199 -2.12 -8.23 -1.66
C GLY A 199 -3.60 -8.01 -1.34
N ASN A 200 -3.91 -6.83 -0.81
CA ASN A 200 -5.19 -6.16 -0.98
C ASN A 200 -5.17 -5.39 -2.31
N GLY A 201 -4.02 -4.82 -2.68
CA GLY A 201 -3.73 -4.26 -4.01
C GLY A 201 -2.88 -5.19 -4.87
N ARG A 202 -2.55 -4.73 -6.09
CA ARG A 202 -1.90 -5.56 -7.14
C ARG A 202 -0.41 -5.41 -7.25
N GLN A 203 0.11 -4.20 -6.99
CA GLN A 203 1.47 -3.82 -7.34
C GLN A 203 2.32 -3.56 -6.10
N ALA A 204 3.60 -3.89 -6.23
CA ALA A 204 4.61 -3.48 -5.28
C ALA A 204 5.93 -3.19 -6.03
N GLY A 205 6.80 -2.39 -5.44
CA GLY A 205 8.15 -2.21 -5.96
C GLY A 205 8.30 -1.38 -7.22
N GLY A 206 7.43 -0.43 -7.44
CA GLY A 206 7.47 0.44 -8.61
C GLY A 206 6.83 -0.21 -9.83
N GLY A 207 5.63 -0.76 -9.67
CA GLY A 207 4.79 -1.24 -10.75
C GLY A 207 4.83 -2.75 -11.00
N GLN A 208 5.48 -3.54 -10.15
CA GLN A 208 5.51 -4.99 -10.30
C GLN A 208 4.21 -5.61 -9.80
N GLN A 209 3.47 -6.31 -10.66
CA GLN A 209 2.20 -6.93 -10.32
C GLN A 209 2.42 -8.27 -9.60
N LEU A 210 2.59 -8.22 -8.29
CA LEU A 210 2.76 -9.43 -7.48
C LEU A 210 1.44 -10.17 -7.27
N CYS A 211 0.32 -9.47 -7.12
CA CYS A 211 -1.01 -10.05 -6.94
C CYS A 211 -1.99 -9.50 -8.01
N PRO A 212 -1.86 -9.92 -9.28
CA PRO A 212 -2.57 -9.29 -10.41
C PRO A 212 -4.10 -9.39 -10.33
N ASN A 213 -4.61 -10.37 -9.58
CA ASN A 213 -6.04 -10.64 -9.43
C ASN A 213 -6.67 -9.94 -8.21
N ALA A 214 -5.89 -9.20 -7.41
CA ALA A 214 -6.39 -8.53 -6.22
C ALA A 214 -7.45 -7.48 -6.54
N LEU A 215 -8.49 -7.42 -5.70
CA LEU A 215 -9.53 -6.40 -5.68
C LEU A 215 -9.60 -5.80 -4.28
N ILE A 216 -9.89 -4.51 -4.20
CA ILE A 216 -9.85 -3.78 -2.92
C ILE A 216 -11.22 -3.70 -2.22
N ASN A 217 -12.22 -4.43 -2.71
CA ASN A 217 -13.59 -4.41 -2.16
C ASN A 217 -14.30 -5.77 -2.28
N ASP A 218 -13.56 -6.88 -2.31
CA ASP A 218 -14.13 -8.23 -2.39
C ASP A 218 -14.01 -9.03 -1.10
N SER A 219 -13.44 -8.41 -0.07
CA SER A 219 -13.20 -9.00 1.26
C SER A 219 -12.19 -10.15 1.24
N LEU A 220 -11.28 -10.18 0.27
CA LEU A 220 -10.27 -11.21 0.12
C LEU A 220 -8.86 -10.60 0.02
N LEU A 221 -7.90 -11.33 0.56
CA LEU A 221 -6.47 -11.15 0.29
C LEU A 221 -6.06 -12.12 -0.80
N GLN A 222 -5.28 -11.65 -1.76
CA GLN A 222 -4.64 -12.50 -2.75
C GLN A 222 -3.26 -12.89 -2.27
N LEU A 223 -2.97 -14.18 -2.29
CA LEU A 223 -1.66 -14.73 -1.97
C LEU A 223 -0.98 -15.17 -3.26
N ARG A 224 0.30 -14.84 -3.38
CA ARG A 224 1.16 -15.38 -4.43
C ARG A 224 2.52 -15.74 -3.85
N ILE A 225 2.91 -17.01 -4.00
CA ILE A 225 4.18 -17.55 -3.52
C ILE A 225 5.02 -17.93 -4.73
N PHE A 226 6.25 -17.45 -4.77
CA PHE A 226 7.22 -17.83 -5.76
C PHE A 226 8.21 -18.82 -5.14
N THR A 227 8.35 -19.99 -5.77
CA THR A 227 9.21 -21.09 -5.35
C THR A 227 10.25 -21.42 -6.43
N GLY A 228 11.29 -22.22 -6.10
CA GLY A 228 12.27 -22.71 -7.07
C GLY A 228 13.64 -22.06 -6.96
N ASP A 229 14.66 -22.70 -7.54
CA ASP A 229 16.07 -22.32 -7.43
C ASP A 229 16.52 -21.30 -8.50
N GLU A 230 15.73 -21.10 -9.56
CA GLU A 230 16.05 -20.20 -10.68
C GLU A 230 15.19 -18.94 -10.66
N ILE A 231 15.58 -17.97 -9.84
CA ILE A 231 14.80 -16.79 -9.50
C ILE A 231 14.67 -15.77 -10.64
N LEU A 232 15.73 -15.51 -11.36
CA LEU A 232 15.83 -14.35 -12.27
C LEU A 232 15.06 -14.49 -13.58
N PRO A 233 15.16 -15.60 -14.34
CA PRO A 233 14.34 -15.73 -15.55
C PRO A 233 12.86 -15.92 -15.27
N ALA A 234 12.54 -16.65 -14.19
CA ALA A 234 11.14 -16.89 -13.79
C ALA A 234 10.47 -15.62 -13.28
N LEU A 235 11.10 -14.83 -12.40
CA LEU A 235 10.52 -13.59 -11.88
C LEU A 235 10.31 -12.55 -13.00
N VAL A 236 11.23 -12.42 -13.94
CA VAL A 236 11.12 -11.48 -15.05
C VAL A 236 10.15 -11.97 -16.13
N SER A 237 10.06 -13.29 -16.36
CA SER A 237 9.11 -13.86 -17.34
C SER A 237 7.70 -14.01 -16.78
N THR A 238 7.54 -14.30 -15.48
CA THR A 238 6.24 -14.53 -14.83
C THR A 238 5.52 -13.25 -14.41
N LEU A 239 6.22 -12.11 -14.37
CA LEU A 239 5.58 -10.80 -14.34
C LEU A 239 4.80 -10.51 -15.65
N LYS A 240 4.96 -11.36 -16.67
CA LYS A 240 4.27 -11.29 -17.95
C LYS A 240 3.31 -12.47 -18.16
N SER A 241 2.37 -12.68 -17.19
CA SER A 241 1.24 -13.60 -17.35
C SER A 241 1.59 -15.01 -17.88
N ASP A 242 1.91 -15.94 -16.99
CA ASP A 242 1.78 -17.37 -17.30
C ASP A 242 0.94 -18.03 -16.20
N GLU A 243 -0.34 -18.29 -16.53
CA GLU A 243 -1.31 -18.96 -15.66
C GLU A 243 -0.90 -20.40 -15.30
N ASP A 244 0.15 -20.95 -15.93
CA ASP A 244 0.60 -22.35 -15.77
C ASP A 244 2.03 -22.51 -15.24
N ASN A 245 2.60 -21.51 -14.56
CA ASN A 245 3.95 -21.68 -14.02
C ASN A 245 3.93 -22.50 -12.72
N PRO A 246 4.53 -23.72 -12.69
CA PRO A 246 4.52 -24.60 -11.52
C PRO A 246 5.27 -24.01 -10.30
N ASN A 247 6.07 -22.98 -10.50
CA ASN A 247 6.82 -22.31 -9.44
C ASN A 247 6.03 -21.15 -8.81
N ILE A 248 4.78 -20.94 -9.25
CA ILE A 248 3.88 -19.94 -8.67
C ILE A 248 2.71 -20.66 -8.02
N ILE A 249 2.49 -20.38 -6.75
CA ILE A 249 1.34 -20.87 -6.00
C ILE A 249 0.46 -19.69 -5.66
N GLU A 250 -0.81 -19.78 -6.00
CA GLU A 250 -1.80 -18.74 -5.80
C GLU A 250 -2.89 -19.19 -4.84
N GLY A 251 -3.42 -18.25 -4.07
CA GLY A 251 -4.55 -18.47 -3.19
C GLY A 251 -5.30 -17.19 -2.90
N ALA A 252 -6.54 -17.32 -2.48
CA ALA A 252 -7.34 -16.20 -1.99
C ALA A 252 -8.05 -16.61 -0.70
N SER A 253 -8.05 -15.72 0.29
CA SER A 253 -8.68 -15.98 1.59
C SER A 253 -8.97 -14.67 2.31
N SER A 254 -9.93 -14.66 3.21
CA SER A 254 -10.16 -13.52 4.09
C SER A 254 -9.06 -13.37 5.16
N TRP A 255 -8.26 -14.41 5.38
CA TRP A 255 -7.11 -14.39 6.29
C TRP A 255 -6.05 -15.41 5.87
N PHE A 256 -4.81 -15.15 6.29
CA PHE A 256 -3.69 -16.10 6.18
C PHE A 256 -2.92 -16.15 7.50
N ASP A 257 -2.66 -17.39 7.97
CA ASP A 257 -1.70 -17.66 9.04
C ASP A 257 -0.39 -18.13 8.43
N ILE A 258 0.72 -17.50 8.82
CA ILE A 258 2.06 -17.85 8.35
C ILE A 258 2.89 -18.23 9.54
N GLN A 259 3.55 -19.38 9.46
CA GLN A 259 4.48 -19.88 10.48
C GLN A 259 5.82 -20.21 9.84
N ALA A 260 6.89 -19.67 10.41
CA ALA A 260 8.25 -19.96 9.98
C ALA A 260 9.09 -20.50 11.15
N PRO A 261 10.05 -21.42 10.92
CA PRO A 261 10.91 -21.96 11.96
C PRO A 261 11.96 -20.98 12.47
N HIS A 262 12.15 -19.87 11.77
CA HIS A 262 13.05 -18.77 12.12
C HIS A 262 12.36 -17.44 11.88
N GLU A 263 12.97 -16.35 12.33
CA GLU A 263 12.45 -15.01 12.09
C GLU A 263 12.52 -14.67 10.60
N ILE A 264 11.40 -14.26 10.03
CA ILE A 264 11.27 -13.72 8.69
C ILE A 264 10.73 -12.29 8.76
N THR A 265 10.93 -11.52 7.69
CA THR A 265 10.49 -10.11 7.65
C THR A 265 9.52 -9.91 6.50
N PHE A 266 8.36 -9.36 6.82
CA PHE A 266 7.44 -8.79 5.86
C PHE A 266 7.63 -7.28 5.77
N ASN A 267 7.54 -6.74 4.56
CA ASN A 267 7.41 -5.31 4.31
C ASN A 267 5.92 -4.99 4.06
N LEU A 268 5.36 -4.12 4.87
CA LEU A 268 3.94 -3.72 4.82
C LEU A 268 3.86 -2.29 4.30
N ASP A 269 3.60 -2.09 3.01
CA ASP A 269 3.58 -0.77 2.35
C ASP A 269 4.82 0.11 2.65
N GLY A 270 5.99 -0.51 2.78
CA GLY A 270 7.25 0.17 3.08
C GLY A 270 7.73 0.02 4.53
N GLU A 271 6.90 -0.45 5.46
CA GLU A 271 7.26 -0.64 6.88
C GLU A 271 7.62 -2.11 7.17
N PRO A 272 8.82 -2.40 7.68
CA PRO A 272 9.22 -3.77 7.98
C PRO A 272 8.57 -4.29 9.28
N LEU A 273 8.12 -5.53 9.25
CA LEU A 273 7.63 -6.27 10.41
C LEU A 273 8.30 -7.65 10.45
N SER A 274 9.07 -7.93 11.51
CA SER A 274 9.77 -9.20 11.70
C SER A 274 9.08 -10.09 12.73
N GLY A 275 9.11 -11.40 12.50
CA GLY A 275 8.51 -12.39 13.40
C GLY A 275 8.61 -13.81 12.84
N GLN A 276 8.09 -14.77 13.60
CA GLN A 276 7.96 -16.16 13.17
C GLN A 276 6.53 -16.56 12.87
N ASN A 277 5.56 -15.80 13.40
CA ASN A 277 4.14 -16.06 13.26
C ASN A 277 3.41 -14.77 12.86
N PHE A 278 2.64 -14.84 11.79
CA PHE A 278 1.84 -13.73 11.30
C PHE A 278 0.42 -14.21 11.05
N HIS A 279 -0.53 -13.52 11.65
CA HIS A 279 -1.94 -13.61 11.29
C HIS A 279 -2.30 -12.38 10.49
N ILE A 280 -2.62 -12.56 9.22
CA ILE A 280 -2.96 -11.46 8.30
C ILE A 280 -4.44 -11.62 7.94
N GLU A 281 -5.25 -10.64 8.24
CA GLU A 281 -6.70 -10.67 7.98
C GLU A 281 -7.15 -9.43 7.22
N ILE A 282 -8.18 -9.61 6.39
CA ILE A 282 -8.86 -8.50 5.73
C ILE A 282 -9.81 -7.81 6.72
N LEU A 283 -9.90 -6.51 6.61
CA LEU A 283 -10.90 -5.67 7.28
C LEU A 283 -11.86 -5.17 6.20
N PRO A 284 -13.02 -5.83 6.01
CA PRO A 284 -13.92 -5.52 4.91
C PRO A 284 -14.52 -4.12 5.04
N ALA A 285 -14.57 -3.38 3.93
CA ALA A 285 -15.19 -2.05 3.84
C ALA A 285 -14.72 -1.07 4.94
N ALA A 286 -13.46 -1.23 5.39
CA ALA A 286 -12.92 -0.51 6.55
C ALA A 286 -12.70 0.98 6.29
N LEU A 287 -12.57 1.38 5.02
CA LEU A 287 -12.21 2.74 4.64
C LEU A 287 -13.04 3.19 3.45
N ARG A 288 -13.48 4.45 3.43
CA ARG A 288 -14.02 5.07 2.21
C ARG A 288 -12.92 5.81 1.49
N CYS A 289 -12.71 5.49 0.21
CA CYS A 289 -11.67 6.12 -0.61
C CYS A 289 -12.28 6.78 -1.84
N ARG A 290 -11.81 7.98 -2.20
CA ARG A 290 -12.24 8.66 -3.42
C ARG A 290 -11.45 8.12 -4.60
N LEU A 291 -12.15 7.40 -5.45
CA LEU A 291 -11.58 6.66 -6.57
C LEU A 291 -12.14 7.13 -7.91
N PRO A 292 -11.38 6.98 -8.99
CA PRO A 292 -11.89 7.25 -10.33
C PRO A 292 -12.96 6.20 -10.71
N PRO A 293 -13.95 6.57 -11.54
CA PRO A 293 -15.05 5.66 -11.92
C PRO A 293 -14.57 4.43 -12.73
N ASP A 294 -13.38 4.48 -13.31
CA ASP A 294 -12.75 3.40 -14.05
C ASP A 294 -11.66 2.67 -13.26
N CYS A 295 -11.71 2.71 -11.93
CA CYS A 295 -10.79 2.00 -11.06
C CYS A 295 -10.83 0.49 -11.32
N PRO A 296 -9.73 -0.15 -11.75
CA PRO A 296 -9.73 -1.55 -12.17
C PRO A 296 -9.69 -2.53 -10.99
N LEU A 297 -9.55 -2.05 -9.76
CA LEU A 297 -9.48 -2.88 -8.55
C LEU A 297 -10.83 -2.97 -7.82
N LEU A 298 -11.90 -2.48 -8.40
CA LEU A 298 -13.27 -2.63 -7.88
C LEU A 298 -13.97 -3.80 -8.57
N ARG A 299 -14.79 -4.50 -7.78
CA ARG A 299 -15.64 -5.60 -8.23
C ARG A 299 -16.90 -5.07 -8.93
#